data_0636681a12739f6023bdd8eac344dd97
#
_entry.id   0636681a12739f6023bdd8eac344dd97
#
_cell.length_a   1.000
_cell.length_b   1.000
_cell.length_c   1.000
_cell.angle_alpha   90.00
_cell.angle_beta   90.00
_cell.angle_gamma   90.00
#
_symmetry.space_group_name_H-M   'P 1'
#
loop_
_entity.id
_entity.type
_entity.pdbx_description
1 polymer ?
#
loop_
_entity_poly.entity_id
_entity_poly.type
_entity_poly.pdbx_seq_one_letter_code
_entity_poly.pdbx_strand_id
1 'polypeptide(L)'
;MSYEPEKIANAFLSLAKNDGSTLSNMKIQKLLYFSQGHSMSTLKKDLISDDCHAWDYGPVFPSVYHHLKQYGSGPVDGKIYDEEDPLRFIPKLQPDEKELLDAIWDKYGSLSALRLSEMSHVTQGPWAVMRRTNHDKQSPVIPKELIRKYFTDIRKRAV
;
A
#
# COMPACT_ATOMS: atom_id res chain seq x y z
N MET A 1 1.24 15.48 -7.41
CA MET A 1 -0.11 14.94 -7.67
C MET A 1 -0.20 13.53 -7.11
N SER A 2 -1.26 13.23 -6.36
CA SER A 2 -1.49 11.91 -5.79
C SER A 2 -2.54 11.14 -6.59
N TYR A 3 -2.61 9.83 -6.34
CA TYR A 3 -3.50 8.91 -7.06
C TYR A 3 -4.49 8.24 -6.12
N GLU A 4 -5.66 7.91 -6.64
CA GLU A 4 -6.56 7.00 -5.92
C GLU A 4 -5.83 5.68 -5.70
N PRO A 5 -6.00 5.03 -4.52
CA PRO A 5 -5.25 3.81 -4.22
C PRO A 5 -5.51 2.67 -5.20
N GLU A 6 -6.71 2.63 -5.81
CA GLU A 6 -7.05 1.65 -6.84
C GLU A 6 -6.11 1.69 -8.03
N LYS A 7 -5.65 2.90 -8.42
CA LYS A 7 -4.70 3.04 -9.54
C LYS A 7 -3.37 2.38 -9.22
N ILE A 8 -2.89 2.58 -7.99
CA ILE A 8 -1.61 1.98 -7.56
C ILE A 8 -1.78 0.46 -7.39
N ALA A 9 -2.91 0.01 -6.85
CA ALA A 9 -3.22 -1.41 -6.77
C ALA A 9 -3.20 -2.07 -8.15
N ASN A 10 -3.80 -1.44 -9.15
CA ASN A 10 -3.82 -1.94 -10.52
C ASN A 10 -2.42 -1.98 -11.13
N ALA A 11 -1.56 -1.03 -10.79
CA ALA A 11 -0.16 -1.07 -11.23
C ALA A 11 0.55 -2.32 -10.70
N PHE A 12 0.35 -2.67 -9.42
CA PHE A 12 0.92 -3.90 -8.87
C PHE A 12 0.29 -5.16 -9.46
N LEU A 13 -1.01 -5.16 -9.71
CA LEU A 13 -1.66 -6.28 -10.38
C LEU A 13 -1.07 -6.52 -11.77
N SER A 14 -0.71 -5.46 -12.50
CA SER A 14 -0.03 -5.58 -13.79
C SER A 14 1.36 -6.17 -13.65
N LEU A 15 2.14 -5.73 -12.65
CA LEU A 15 3.47 -6.27 -12.39
C LEU A 15 3.41 -7.75 -12.04
N ALA A 16 2.46 -8.15 -11.21
CA ALA A 16 2.28 -9.55 -10.84
C ALA A 16 1.91 -10.40 -12.07
N LYS A 17 0.99 -9.91 -12.89
CA LYS A 17 0.61 -10.61 -14.13
C LYS A 17 1.79 -10.83 -15.05
N ASN A 18 2.64 -9.81 -15.21
CA ASN A 18 3.84 -9.91 -16.05
C ASN A 18 4.83 -10.95 -15.51
N ASP A 19 4.90 -11.11 -14.19
CA ASP A 19 5.77 -12.11 -13.53
C ASP A 19 5.13 -13.49 -13.44
N GLY A 20 3.87 -13.65 -13.87
CA GLY A 20 3.15 -14.91 -13.73
C GLY A 20 2.76 -15.22 -12.28
N SER A 21 2.70 -14.22 -11.41
CA SER A 21 2.33 -14.37 -10.01
C SER A 21 0.95 -13.76 -9.73
N THR A 22 0.43 -14.01 -8.52
CA THR A 22 -0.87 -13.50 -8.08
C THR A 22 -0.72 -12.68 -6.80
N LEU A 23 -1.70 -11.82 -6.53
CA LEU A 23 -1.75 -11.00 -5.34
C LEU A 23 -3.05 -11.22 -4.60
N SER A 24 -2.98 -11.29 -3.27
CA SER A 24 -4.15 -11.26 -2.40
C SER A 24 -4.46 -9.82 -1.98
N ASN A 25 -5.67 -9.61 -1.47
CA ASN A 25 -6.07 -8.33 -0.90
C ASN A 25 -5.05 -7.87 0.16
N MET A 26 -4.71 -8.75 1.12
CA MET A 26 -3.76 -8.40 2.19
C MET A 26 -2.41 -7.96 1.63
N LYS A 27 -1.88 -8.69 0.65
CA LYS A 27 -0.57 -8.34 0.06
C LYS A 27 -0.62 -7.01 -0.66
N ILE A 28 -1.69 -6.75 -1.41
CA ILE A 28 -1.89 -5.46 -2.08
C ILE A 28 -1.89 -4.33 -1.05
N GLN A 29 -2.61 -4.49 0.07
CA GLN A 29 -2.66 -3.45 1.11
C GLN A 29 -1.27 -3.08 1.62
N LYS A 30 -0.43 -4.07 1.85
CA LYS A 30 0.93 -3.83 2.34
C LYS A 30 1.82 -3.20 1.28
N LEU A 31 1.68 -3.61 0.02
CA LEU A 31 2.42 -2.97 -1.08
C LEU A 31 2.03 -1.50 -1.23
N LEU A 32 0.74 -1.17 -1.07
CA LEU A 32 0.27 0.21 -1.08
C LEU A 32 0.89 1.02 0.06
N TYR A 33 0.90 0.46 1.26
CA TYR A 33 1.47 1.12 2.44
C TYR A 33 2.96 1.42 2.24
N PHE A 34 3.74 0.42 1.81
CA PHE A 34 5.18 0.61 1.57
C PHE A 34 5.44 1.60 0.44
N SER A 35 4.61 1.58 -0.62
CA SER A 35 4.73 2.54 -1.72
C SER A 35 4.49 3.96 -1.25
N GLN A 36 3.47 4.19 -0.44
CA GLN A 36 3.18 5.50 0.12
C GLN A 36 4.35 5.99 0.98
N GLY A 37 4.83 5.13 1.87
CA GLY A 37 5.93 5.50 2.77
C GLY A 37 7.22 5.82 2.02
N HIS A 38 7.61 4.97 1.08
CA HIS A 38 8.83 5.18 0.31
C HIS A 38 8.72 6.39 -0.63
N SER A 39 7.54 6.64 -1.21
CA SER A 39 7.32 7.83 -2.02
C SER A 39 7.51 9.11 -1.21
N MET A 40 6.92 9.16 -0.02
CA MET A 40 7.06 10.33 0.85
C MET A 40 8.51 10.55 1.28
N SER A 41 9.24 9.48 1.52
CA SER A 41 10.63 9.54 1.96
C SER A 41 11.61 9.88 0.82
N THR A 42 11.48 9.21 -0.33
CA THR A 42 12.47 9.32 -1.41
C THR A 42 12.10 10.32 -2.48
N LEU A 43 10.83 10.35 -2.90
CA LEU A 43 10.37 11.26 -3.95
C LEU A 43 9.81 12.56 -3.38
N LYS A 44 9.59 12.64 -2.07
CA LYS A 44 8.95 13.77 -1.39
C LYS A 44 7.55 14.02 -1.94
N LYS A 45 6.86 12.96 -2.35
CA LYS A 45 5.51 13.02 -2.92
C LYS A 45 4.53 12.22 -2.09
N ASP A 46 3.31 12.76 -1.94
CA ASP A 46 2.15 12.02 -1.47
C ASP A 46 1.63 11.20 -2.65
N LEU A 47 1.98 9.93 -2.72
CA LEU A 47 1.63 9.06 -3.86
C LEU A 47 0.15 8.69 -3.89
N ILE A 48 -0.43 8.40 -2.73
CA ILE A 48 -1.81 7.91 -2.60
C ILE A 48 -2.65 8.96 -1.87
N SER A 49 -3.74 9.39 -2.52
CA SER A 49 -4.59 10.48 -2.00
C SER A 49 -5.37 10.10 -0.76
N ASP A 50 -5.79 8.83 -0.65
CA ASP A 50 -6.60 8.34 0.47
C ASP A 50 -5.76 8.17 1.72
N ASP A 51 -6.43 8.23 2.87
CA ASP A 51 -5.81 7.92 4.15
C ASP A 51 -5.63 6.42 4.32
N CYS A 52 -4.53 6.04 4.95
CA CYS A 52 -4.28 4.68 5.41
C CYS A 52 -4.81 4.51 6.82
N HIS A 53 -5.48 3.39 7.09
CA HIS A 53 -6.08 3.11 8.40
C HIS A 53 -5.36 1.97 9.09
N ALA A 54 -5.32 2.01 10.42
CA ALA A 54 -4.71 0.95 11.23
C ALA A 54 -5.77 -0.09 11.62
N TRP A 55 -5.87 -1.16 10.82
CA TRP A 55 -6.78 -2.27 11.09
C TRP A 55 -6.06 -3.41 11.83
N ASP A 56 -6.81 -4.44 12.23
CA ASP A 56 -6.27 -5.54 13.04
C ASP A 56 -5.08 -6.26 12.40
N TYR A 57 -5.09 -6.40 11.08
CA TYR A 57 -4.02 -7.12 10.35
C TYR A 57 -3.01 -6.20 9.68
N GLY A 58 -2.97 -4.93 10.07
CA GLY A 58 -2.01 -3.98 9.59
C GLY A 58 -2.64 -2.77 8.90
N PRO A 59 -1.81 -1.95 8.25
CA PRO A 59 -2.30 -0.78 7.53
C PRO A 59 -3.13 -1.18 6.30
N VAL A 60 -4.24 -0.48 6.10
CA VAL A 60 -5.21 -0.77 5.04
C VAL A 60 -5.70 0.52 4.40
N PHE A 61 -5.92 0.49 3.08
CA PHE A 61 -6.66 1.51 2.34
C PHE A 61 -8.07 0.98 2.12
N PRO A 62 -9.07 1.46 2.87
CA PRO A 62 -10.40 0.83 2.92
C PRO A 62 -11.11 0.71 1.57
N SER A 63 -10.98 1.70 0.68
CA SER A 63 -11.66 1.63 -0.62
C SER A 63 -11.18 0.44 -1.45
N VAL A 64 -9.86 0.20 -1.47
CA VAL A 64 -9.29 -0.96 -2.15
C VAL A 64 -9.73 -2.25 -1.48
N TYR A 65 -9.74 -2.28 -0.14
CA TYR A 65 -10.21 -3.45 0.59
C TYR A 65 -11.64 -3.83 0.17
N HIS A 66 -12.54 -2.86 0.07
CA HIS A 66 -13.93 -3.12 -0.30
C HIS A 66 -14.07 -3.62 -1.74
N HIS A 67 -13.26 -3.14 -2.67
CA HIS A 67 -13.24 -3.69 -4.02
C HIS A 67 -12.77 -5.14 -4.07
N LEU A 68 -11.86 -5.52 -3.19
CA LEU A 68 -11.18 -6.82 -3.25
C LEU A 68 -11.71 -7.86 -2.26
N LYS A 69 -12.60 -7.48 -1.34
CA LYS A 69 -13.08 -8.39 -0.29
C LYS A 69 -13.79 -9.62 -0.83
N GLN A 70 -14.34 -9.55 -2.05
CA GLN A 70 -15.00 -10.68 -2.71
C GLN A 70 -14.06 -11.88 -2.90
N TYR A 71 -12.75 -11.62 -2.99
CA TYR A 71 -11.76 -12.68 -3.18
C TYR A 71 -11.30 -13.34 -1.87
N GLY A 72 -11.77 -12.82 -0.73
CA GLY A 72 -11.34 -13.34 0.58
C GLY A 72 -9.83 -13.26 0.75
N SER A 73 -9.21 -14.37 1.16
CA SER A 73 -7.75 -14.50 1.28
C SER A 73 -7.10 -15.04 0.00
N GLY A 74 -7.90 -15.32 -1.02
CA GLY A 74 -7.42 -15.89 -2.29
C GLY A 74 -6.86 -14.85 -3.24
N PRO A 75 -6.42 -15.32 -4.42
CA PRO A 75 -5.85 -14.44 -5.44
C PRO A 75 -6.91 -13.53 -6.04
N VAL A 76 -6.52 -12.27 -6.27
CA VAL A 76 -7.35 -11.31 -6.99
C VAL A 76 -7.31 -11.64 -8.48
N ASP A 77 -8.48 -11.71 -9.11
CA ASP A 77 -8.61 -11.99 -10.52
C ASP A 77 -8.86 -10.68 -11.28
N GLY A 78 -7.95 -10.35 -12.20
CA GLY A 78 -8.06 -9.14 -13.01
C GLY A 78 -7.73 -7.87 -12.25
N LYS A 79 -8.27 -6.76 -12.72
CA LYS A 79 -8.00 -5.42 -12.19
C LYS A 79 -9.25 -4.86 -11.52
N ILE A 80 -9.06 -3.80 -10.74
CA ILE A 80 -10.17 -3.06 -10.13
C ILE A 80 -10.79 -2.17 -11.20
N TYR A 81 -12.11 -2.21 -11.31
CA TYR A 81 -12.89 -1.40 -12.26
C TYR A 81 -13.89 -0.53 -11.52
N ASP A 82 -14.19 0.62 -12.13
CA ASP A 82 -15.40 1.38 -11.86
C ASP A 82 -16.35 1.10 -13.03
N GLU A 83 -17.53 0.54 -12.76
CA GLU A 83 -18.50 0.16 -13.82
C GLU A 83 -19.00 1.38 -14.60
N GLU A 84 -19.09 2.54 -13.95
CA GLU A 84 -19.56 3.77 -14.59
C GLU A 84 -18.45 4.49 -15.36
N ASP A 85 -17.20 4.27 -15.00
CA ASP A 85 -16.03 4.88 -15.65
C ASP A 85 -14.91 3.86 -15.78
N PRO A 86 -14.92 3.03 -16.83
CA PRO A 86 -13.93 1.95 -16.99
C PRO A 86 -12.48 2.42 -17.05
N LEU A 87 -12.22 3.70 -17.32
CA LEU A 87 -10.87 4.24 -17.42
C LEU A 87 -10.39 4.87 -16.11
N ARG A 88 -11.27 4.97 -15.10
CA ARG A 88 -10.97 5.69 -13.86
C ARG A 88 -9.72 5.19 -13.15
N PHE A 89 -9.55 3.88 -13.04
CA PHE A 89 -8.48 3.28 -12.25
C PHE A 89 -7.29 2.82 -13.08
N ILE A 90 -7.18 3.27 -14.34
CA ILE A 90 -5.99 3.01 -15.15
C ILE A 90 -4.87 3.93 -14.68
N PRO A 91 -3.72 3.38 -14.21
CA PRO A 91 -2.64 4.21 -13.73
C PRO A 91 -1.93 4.91 -14.87
N LYS A 92 -1.63 6.21 -14.67
CA LYS A 92 -0.80 7.00 -15.59
C LYS A 92 0.31 7.63 -14.76
N LEU A 93 1.35 6.85 -14.51
CA LEU A 93 2.41 7.22 -13.59
C LEU A 93 3.46 8.06 -14.28
N GLN A 94 4.07 8.99 -13.52
CA GLN A 94 5.26 9.70 -13.95
C GLN A 94 6.46 8.72 -13.94
N PRO A 95 7.53 9.00 -14.70
CA PRO A 95 8.68 8.09 -14.75
C PRO A 95 9.29 7.76 -13.39
N ASP A 96 9.43 8.74 -12.49
CA ASP A 96 9.99 8.51 -11.16
C ASP A 96 9.07 7.65 -10.29
N GLU A 97 7.76 7.79 -10.45
CA GLU A 97 6.77 6.99 -9.74
C GLU A 97 6.77 5.54 -10.21
N LYS A 98 6.87 5.34 -11.53
CA LYS A 98 6.98 4.00 -12.09
C LYS A 98 8.25 3.30 -11.62
N GLU A 99 9.36 4.02 -11.62
CA GLU A 99 10.64 3.50 -11.11
C GLU A 99 10.51 3.10 -9.64
N LEU A 100 9.83 3.92 -8.83
CA LEU A 100 9.56 3.60 -7.43
C LEU A 100 8.76 2.30 -7.30
N LEU A 101 7.66 2.15 -8.04
CA LEU A 101 6.83 0.94 -7.95
C LEU A 101 7.59 -0.29 -8.41
N ASP A 102 8.42 -0.17 -9.44
CA ASP A 102 9.28 -1.28 -9.87
C ASP A 102 10.26 -1.68 -8.75
N ALA A 103 10.85 -0.70 -8.06
CA ALA A 103 11.75 -0.95 -6.93
C ALA A 103 11.02 -1.59 -5.74
N ILE A 104 9.81 -1.13 -5.44
CA ILE A 104 8.96 -1.74 -4.40
C ILE A 104 8.65 -3.19 -4.76
N TRP A 105 8.31 -3.45 -6.01
CA TRP A 105 8.03 -4.81 -6.48
C TRP A 105 9.25 -5.71 -6.35
N ASP A 106 10.42 -5.23 -6.75
CA ASP A 106 11.67 -5.98 -6.63
C ASP A 106 12.00 -6.31 -5.18
N LYS A 107 11.74 -5.37 -4.25
CA LYS A 107 12.07 -5.55 -2.84
C LYS A 107 11.05 -6.39 -2.09
N TYR A 108 9.76 -6.17 -2.34
CA TYR A 108 8.68 -6.74 -1.52
C TYR A 108 7.81 -7.76 -2.27
N GLY A 109 7.84 -7.76 -3.60
CA GLY A 109 6.89 -8.55 -4.41
C GLY A 109 6.99 -10.05 -4.21
N SER A 110 8.18 -10.57 -3.88
CA SER A 110 8.39 -12.00 -3.63
C SER A 110 8.08 -12.41 -2.19
N LEU A 111 7.87 -11.46 -1.28
CA LEU A 111 7.57 -11.75 0.12
C LEU A 111 6.10 -12.13 0.28
N SER A 112 5.81 -13.00 1.26
CA SER A 112 4.44 -13.39 1.54
C SER A 112 3.65 -12.24 2.17
N ALA A 113 2.31 -12.31 2.06
CA ALA A 113 1.43 -11.35 2.73
C ALA A 113 1.68 -11.34 4.24
N LEU A 114 1.90 -12.51 4.84
CA LEU A 114 2.19 -12.61 6.27
C LEU A 114 3.49 -11.89 6.63
N ARG A 115 4.55 -12.10 5.83
CA ARG A 115 5.84 -11.44 6.08
C ARG A 115 5.71 -9.92 5.97
N LEU A 116 5.01 -9.44 4.95
CA LEU A 116 4.78 -8.00 4.79
C LEU A 116 3.96 -7.43 5.95
N SER A 117 2.97 -8.18 6.42
CA SER A 117 2.19 -7.80 7.59
C SER A 117 3.08 -7.66 8.83
N GLU A 118 3.95 -8.63 9.09
CA GLU A 118 4.91 -8.57 10.20
C GLU A 118 5.80 -7.32 10.09
N MET A 119 6.29 -7.01 8.90
CA MET A 119 7.14 -5.83 8.68
C MET A 119 6.39 -4.53 8.95
N SER A 120 5.07 -4.50 8.73
CA SER A 120 4.25 -3.33 9.02
C SER A 120 3.88 -3.20 10.50
N HIS A 121 4.08 -4.25 11.32
CA HIS A 121 3.71 -4.30 12.74
C HIS A 121 4.86 -3.96 13.69
N VAL A 122 6.00 -3.48 13.18
CA VAL A 122 7.15 -3.15 14.03
C VAL A 122 6.76 -2.14 15.12
N THR A 123 7.30 -2.33 16.31
CA THR A 123 6.87 -1.62 17.54
C THR A 123 6.84 -0.10 17.41
N GLN A 124 7.81 0.48 16.73
CA GLN A 124 7.91 1.94 16.56
C GLN A 124 7.31 2.42 15.23
N GLY A 125 6.72 1.51 14.46
CA GLY A 125 6.12 1.85 13.18
C GLY A 125 4.76 2.53 13.32
N PRO A 126 4.30 3.20 12.26
CA PRO A 126 3.05 3.98 12.29
C PRO A 126 1.83 3.18 12.71
N TRP A 127 1.67 1.96 12.21
CA TRP A 127 0.53 1.11 12.58
C TRP A 127 0.51 0.82 14.08
N ALA A 128 1.65 0.36 14.62
CA ALA A 128 1.74 -0.01 16.04
C ALA A 128 1.52 1.20 16.94
N VAL A 129 2.05 2.37 16.59
CA VAL A 129 1.83 3.61 17.34
C VAL A 129 0.34 3.95 17.37
N MET A 130 -0.34 3.90 16.23
CA MET A 130 -1.77 4.23 16.17
C MET A 130 -2.63 3.23 16.94
N ARG A 131 -2.28 1.94 16.90
CA ARG A 131 -3.01 0.91 17.65
C ARG A 131 -2.87 1.11 19.16
N ARG A 132 -1.68 1.48 19.65
CA ARG A 132 -1.45 1.73 21.08
C ARG A 132 -2.15 2.99 21.58
N THR A 133 -2.14 4.05 20.79
CA THR A 133 -2.66 5.37 21.20
C THR A 133 -4.15 5.53 20.92
N ASN A 134 -4.74 4.66 20.10
CA ASN A 134 -6.16 4.73 19.72
C ASN A 134 -6.83 3.37 19.84
N HIS A 135 -6.51 2.60 20.89
CA HIS A 135 -7.01 1.24 21.08
C HIS A 135 -8.53 1.16 21.23
N ASP A 136 -9.20 2.27 21.53
CA ASP A 136 -10.65 2.39 21.64
C ASP A 136 -11.34 2.58 20.27
N LYS A 137 -10.56 2.79 19.21
CA LYS A 137 -11.09 2.99 17.85
C LYS A 137 -10.81 1.77 16.97
N GLN A 138 -11.81 1.38 16.16
CA GLN A 138 -11.69 0.22 15.28
C GLN A 138 -10.86 0.50 14.03
N SER A 139 -10.89 1.72 13.52
CA SER A 139 -10.27 2.07 12.24
C SER A 139 -9.63 3.47 12.32
N PRO A 140 -8.63 3.67 13.21
CA PRO A 140 -7.99 4.98 13.29
C PRO A 140 -7.18 5.26 12.03
N VAL A 141 -7.24 6.53 11.57
CA VAL A 141 -6.41 6.99 10.45
C VAL A 141 -4.96 7.07 10.91
N ILE A 142 -4.05 6.54 10.10
CA ILE A 142 -2.61 6.74 10.33
C ILE A 142 -2.23 8.07 9.66
N PRO A 143 -1.82 9.10 10.43
CA PRO A 143 -1.46 10.37 9.82
C PRO A 143 -0.35 10.21 8.79
N LYS A 144 -0.49 10.86 7.65
CA LYS A 144 0.52 10.80 6.58
C LYS A 144 1.88 11.28 7.08
N GLU A 145 1.90 12.28 7.94
CA GLU A 145 3.16 12.80 8.52
C GLU A 145 3.88 11.75 9.35
N LEU A 146 3.14 10.92 10.06
CA LEU A 146 3.72 9.82 10.85
C LEU A 146 4.37 8.78 9.93
N ILE A 147 3.70 8.44 8.82
CA ILE A 147 4.23 7.52 7.81
C ILE A 147 5.51 8.11 7.21
N ARG A 148 5.46 9.38 6.78
CA ARG A 148 6.61 10.06 6.19
C ARG A 148 7.81 10.05 7.13
N LYS A 149 7.59 10.42 8.38
CA LYS A 149 8.66 10.47 9.38
C LYS A 149 9.30 9.11 9.58
N TYR A 150 8.50 8.08 9.75
CA TYR A 150 9.01 6.72 9.96
C TYR A 150 9.87 6.25 8.78
N PHE A 151 9.36 6.37 7.56
CA PHE A 151 10.11 5.90 6.38
C PHE A 151 11.35 6.75 6.10
N THR A 152 11.31 8.03 6.41
CA THR A 152 12.49 8.90 6.32
C THR A 152 13.56 8.47 7.33
N ASP A 153 13.16 8.19 8.57
CA ASP A 153 14.09 7.78 9.64
C ASP A 153 14.76 6.43 9.32
N ILE A 154 13.99 5.44 8.85
CA ILE A 154 14.58 4.13 8.52
C ILE A 154 15.50 4.23 7.30
N ARG A 155 15.19 5.07 6.33
CA ARG A 155 16.07 5.30 5.19
C ARG A 155 17.41 5.90 5.63
N LYS A 156 17.39 6.85 6.55
CA LYS A 156 18.62 7.46 7.11
C LYS A 156 19.46 6.43 7.86
N ARG A 157 18.82 5.49 8.58
CA ARG A 157 19.53 4.44 9.31
C ARG A 157 20.18 3.41 8.38
N ALA A 158 19.68 3.23 7.18
CA ALA A 158 20.18 2.25 6.22
C ALA A 158 21.47 2.69 5.51
N VAL A 159 21.87 3.95 5.69
CA VAL A 159 23.09 4.51 5.05
C VAL A 159 24.32 4.29 5.92
#